data_62b263d0071d4cf043c8c453a0e4d030
#
_entry.id   62b263d0071d4cf043c8c453a0e4d030
#
_cell.length_a   1.000
_cell.length_b   1.000
_cell.length_c   1.000
_cell.angle_alpha   90.00
_cell.angle_beta   90.00
_cell.angle_gamma   90.00
#
_symmetry.space_group_name_H-M   'P 1'
#
loop_
_entity.id
_entity.type
_entity.pdbx_description
1 polymer ?
#
loop_
_entity_poly.entity_id
_entity_poly.type
_entity_poly.pdbx_seq_one_letter_code
_entity_poly.pdbx_strand_id
1 'polypeptide(L)'
;MKQELLSHYDLVVFCHLRWDFVYQRPQHIISRIAKKGEVLFIEEPLQFSPEEENRAHIYKVSDTITVLQPKVKTTEEIKEIFKDRPMISARVGWVYSPAFIPLLETFSFNKVVYDCMDELTLFRGANPELVEHEKQLLSVADIVFTGGKRLYESKKKVHGNVHCFPSSVDHAHFKKALNGIPLPDDMIFNNPPVIGYCGVIDERIDMNLLEETAKLLPYASFVMIGPLAKVSEDDLAKGNNIHYMGMKSYEELPRYLKKFDIAMMPFAINEATHFISPTKTLEYMAAYKPIISTPVYDVVRDYSHCVHIISTSWDFQNAVNSITANKDKETMILNFDKVLEDTSWDSTVKKMLEKLNY
;
A
#
# COMPACT_ATOMS: atom_id res chain seq x y z
N MET A 1 -11.29 -25.12 18.14
CA MET A 1 -11.71 -25.87 16.93
C MET A 1 -10.73 -25.49 15.83
N LYS A 2 -10.09 -26.47 15.14
CA LYS A 2 -9.32 -26.18 13.94
C LYS A 2 -10.29 -25.64 12.89
N GLN A 3 -10.06 -24.43 12.41
CA GLN A 3 -10.91 -23.82 11.40
C GLN A 3 -10.72 -24.60 10.09
N GLU A 4 -11.79 -25.19 9.58
CA GLU A 4 -11.74 -25.96 8.34
C GLU A 4 -11.85 -25.01 7.15
N LEU A 5 -11.04 -25.26 6.12
CA LEU A 5 -11.16 -24.57 4.83
C LEU A 5 -12.37 -25.12 4.08
N LEU A 6 -13.06 -24.26 3.35
CA LEU A 6 -14.15 -24.65 2.47
C LEU A 6 -13.59 -25.34 1.21
N SER A 7 -14.41 -26.15 0.57
CA SER A 7 -14.09 -26.74 -0.75
C SER A 7 -14.31 -25.78 -1.92
N HIS A 8 -15.07 -24.71 -1.68
CA HIS A 8 -15.37 -23.68 -2.68
C HIS A 8 -15.35 -22.29 -2.07
N TYR A 9 -14.78 -21.33 -2.81
CA TYR A 9 -14.76 -19.90 -2.49
C TYR A 9 -15.20 -19.08 -3.70
N ASP A 10 -15.71 -17.88 -3.47
CA ASP A 10 -15.89 -16.91 -4.55
C ASP A 10 -14.55 -16.35 -5.01
N LEU A 11 -13.63 -16.16 -4.05
CA LEU A 11 -12.31 -15.59 -4.32
C LEU A 11 -11.24 -16.30 -3.50
N VAL A 12 -10.14 -16.72 -4.14
CA VAL A 12 -8.89 -17.08 -3.48
C VAL A 12 -7.84 -16.04 -3.82
N VAL A 13 -7.26 -15.42 -2.80
CA VAL A 13 -6.29 -14.33 -2.92
C VAL A 13 -4.91 -14.81 -2.53
N PHE A 14 -3.90 -14.51 -3.32
CA PHE A 14 -2.49 -14.80 -3.08
C PHE A 14 -1.74 -13.47 -2.92
N CYS A 15 -1.33 -13.16 -1.69
CA CYS A 15 -0.79 -11.86 -1.36
C CYS A 15 0.54 -11.95 -0.60
N HIS A 16 1.53 -11.18 -1.06
CA HIS A 16 2.82 -11.03 -0.37
C HIS A 16 2.73 -10.13 0.87
N LEU A 17 1.62 -9.37 1.01
CA LEU A 17 1.36 -8.55 2.19
C LEU A 17 0.50 -9.31 3.18
N ARG A 18 0.76 -9.12 4.47
CA ARG A 18 -0.02 -9.72 5.55
C ARG A 18 -1.26 -8.90 5.84
N TRP A 19 -2.36 -9.59 6.12
CA TRP A 19 -3.63 -8.95 6.41
C TRP A 19 -3.56 -8.02 7.62
N ASP A 20 -2.92 -8.47 8.69
CA ASP A 20 -2.84 -7.76 9.97
C ASP A 20 -1.61 -6.83 10.08
N PHE A 21 -0.95 -6.53 8.96
CA PHE A 21 0.17 -5.60 8.95
C PHE A 21 -0.31 -4.18 8.66
N VAL A 22 0.01 -3.59 7.53
CA VAL A 22 -0.45 -2.24 7.17
C VAL A 22 -1.67 -2.35 6.28
N TYR A 23 -2.73 -1.61 6.59
CA TYR A 23 -3.97 -1.59 5.79
C TYR A 23 -3.72 -0.84 4.48
N GLN A 24 -3.73 -1.56 3.37
CA GLN A 24 -3.36 -1.06 2.05
C GLN A 24 -4.36 -1.51 0.98
N ARG A 25 -3.98 -1.37 -0.31
CA ARG A 25 -4.77 -1.78 -1.48
C ARG A 25 -5.41 -3.16 -1.35
N PRO A 26 -4.70 -4.25 -0.96
CA PRO A 26 -5.33 -5.57 -0.85
C PRO A 26 -6.50 -5.57 0.14
N GLN A 27 -6.31 -5.04 1.35
CA GLN A 27 -7.37 -4.99 2.34
C GLN A 27 -8.56 -4.14 1.86
N HIS A 28 -8.29 -2.98 1.25
CA HIS A 28 -9.35 -2.12 0.71
C HIS A 28 -10.18 -2.80 -0.38
N ILE A 29 -9.55 -3.53 -1.29
CA ILE A 29 -10.23 -4.20 -2.39
C ILE A 29 -10.95 -5.44 -1.88
N ILE A 30 -10.23 -6.31 -1.18
CA ILE A 30 -10.72 -7.62 -0.79
C ILE A 30 -11.86 -7.53 0.22
N SER A 31 -11.78 -6.64 1.22
CA SER A 31 -12.87 -6.43 2.17
C SER A 31 -14.18 -5.94 1.52
N ARG A 32 -14.08 -5.23 0.38
CA ARG A 32 -15.25 -4.79 -0.38
C ARG A 32 -15.84 -5.91 -1.25
N ILE A 33 -14.97 -6.72 -1.86
CA ILE A 33 -15.42 -7.91 -2.65
C ILE A 33 -16.07 -8.93 -1.72
N ALA A 34 -15.50 -9.17 -0.55
CA ALA A 34 -15.98 -10.13 0.45
C ALA A 34 -17.38 -9.84 1.00
N LYS A 35 -17.93 -8.63 0.78
CA LYS A 35 -19.35 -8.36 1.06
C LYS A 35 -20.32 -9.17 0.22
N LYS A 36 -19.83 -9.81 -0.85
CA LYS A 36 -20.63 -10.57 -1.82
C LYS A 36 -20.36 -12.07 -1.86
N GLY A 37 -19.38 -12.55 -1.09
CA GLY A 37 -19.04 -13.98 -1.10
C GLY A 37 -17.84 -14.34 -0.23
N GLU A 38 -17.58 -15.65 -0.15
CA GLU A 38 -16.53 -16.24 0.67
C GLU A 38 -15.14 -16.03 0.06
N VAL A 39 -14.19 -15.59 0.88
CA VAL A 39 -12.81 -15.29 0.48
C VAL A 39 -11.82 -16.12 1.32
N LEU A 40 -10.89 -16.78 0.63
CA LEU A 40 -9.67 -17.32 1.22
C LEU A 40 -8.50 -16.42 0.85
N PHE A 41 -7.87 -15.81 1.85
CA PHE A 41 -6.70 -14.96 1.68
C PHE A 41 -5.46 -15.71 2.14
N ILE A 42 -4.55 -16.02 1.22
CA ILE A 42 -3.31 -16.76 1.45
C ILE A 42 -2.16 -15.78 1.46
N GLU A 43 -1.47 -15.68 2.59
CA GLU A 43 -0.31 -14.82 2.78
C GLU A 43 0.98 -15.52 2.32
N GLU A 44 2.04 -14.72 2.13
CA GLU A 44 3.38 -15.30 1.94
C GLU A 44 3.84 -16.04 3.21
N PRO A 45 4.76 -17.04 3.07
CA PRO A 45 5.24 -17.81 4.20
C PRO A 45 5.90 -16.95 5.28
N LEU A 46 5.58 -17.25 6.53
CA LEU A 46 6.32 -16.78 7.70
C LEU A 46 7.60 -17.58 7.88
N GLN A 47 8.59 -16.98 8.54
CA GLN A 47 9.74 -17.76 9.00
C GLN A 47 9.24 -18.91 9.88
N PHE A 48 9.61 -20.12 9.49
CA PHE A 48 9.18 -21.35 10.11
C PHE A 48 10.20 -21.80 11.17
N SER A 49 9.68 -22.16 12.37
CA SER A 49 10.44 -22.96 13.32
C SER A 49 10.22 -24.45 13.02
N PRO A 50 11.27 -25.27 12.86
CA PRO A 50 11.13 -26.72 12.60
C PRO A 50 10.35 -27.47 13.68
N GLU A 51 10.21 -26.90 14.88
CA GLU A 51 9.54 -27.47 16.03
C GLU A 51 8.00 -27.26 16.02
N GLU A 52 7.47 -26.43 15.09
CA GLU A 52 6.03 -26.21 14.96
C GLU A 52 5.36 -27.29 14.10
N GLU A 53 4.51 -28.12 14.72
CA GLU A 53 3.75 -29.18 14.03
C GLU A 53 2.69 -28.66 13.06
N ASN A 54 2.21 -27.42 13.23
CA ASN A 54 1.19 -26.82 12.38
C ASN A 54 1.81 -26.06 11.22
N ARG A 55 1.59 -26.50 9.98
CA ARG A 55 2.07 -25.86 8.77
C ARG A 55 1.31 -24.60 8.36
N ALA A 56 0.22 -24.27 9.03
CA ALA A 56 -0.56 -23.05 8.76
C ALA A 56 -1.28 -22.58 10.02
N HIS A 57 -1.40 -21.26 10.16
CA HIS A 57 -2.35 -20.61 11.04
C HIS A 57 -3.54 -20.12 10.22
N ILE A 58 -4.76 -20.53 10.58
CA ILE A 58 -5.99 -20.18 9.86
C ILE A 58 -6.91 -19.46 10.83
N TYR A 59 -7.37 -18.27 10.45
CA TYR A 59 -8.29 -17.47 11.26
C TYR A 59 -9.28 -16.68 10.39
N LYS A 60 -10.40 -16.28 10.99
CA LYS A 60 -11.38 -15.41 10.35
C LYS A 60 -11.13 -13.95 10.72
N VAL A 61 -11.13 -13.10 9.72
CA VAL A 61 -11.14 -11.65 9.88
C VAL A 61 -12.57 -11.12 9.95
N SER A 62 -13.46 -11.76 9.21
CA SER A 62 -14.90 -11.48 9.20
C SER A 62 -15.66 -12.78 8.93
N ASP A 63 -16.98 -12.71 8.88
CA ASP A 63 -17.80 -13.89 8.55
C ASP A 63 -17.44 -14.49 7.19
N THR A 64 -16.99 -13.66 6.24
CA THR A 64 -16.71 -14.04 4.85
C THR A 64 -15.22 -14.06 4.47
N ILE A 65 -14.30 -13.63 5.34
CA ILE A 65 -12.85 -13.64 5.05
C ILE A 65 -12.13 -14.59 5.98
N THR A 66 -11.55 -15.63 5.41
CA THR A 66 -10.63 -16.55 6.07
C THR A 66 -9.20 -16.26 5.61
N VAL A 67 -8.28 -16.02 6.54
CA VAL A 67 -6.85 -15.83 6.27
C VAL A 67 -6.11 -17.12 6.59
N LEU A 68 -5.23 -17.52 5.67
CA LEU A 68 -4.29 -18.62 5.83
C LEU A 68 -2.88 -18.05 5.85
N GLN A 69 -2.20 -18.17 6.99
CA GLN A 69 -0.79 -17.82 7.18
C GLN A 69 0.04 -19.10 7.10
N PRO A 70 0.76 -19.33 5.98
CA PRO A 70 1.60 -20.52 5.86
C PRO A 70 2.79 -20.46 6.80
N LYS A 71 3.06 -21.58 7.48
CA LYS A 71 4.23 -21.79 8.34
C LYS A 71 5.20 -22.75 7.64
N VAL A 72 5.67 -22.35 6.49
CA VAL A 72 6.58 -23.09 5.62
C VAL A 72 7.72 -22.18 5.18
N LYS A 73 8.80 -22.72 4.62
CA LYS A 73 9.99 -21.95 4.23
C LYS A 73 9.83 -21.18 2.93
N THR A 74 9.13 -21.77 1.97
CA THR A 74 8.98 -21.23 0.62
C THR A 74 7.51 -21.19 0.20
N THR A 75 7.20 -20.35 -0.78
CA THR A 75 5.86 -20.27 -1.37
C THR A 75 5.45 -21.62 -2.00
N GLU A 76 6.40 -22.35 -2.58
CA GLU A 76 6.12 -23.66 -3.19
C GLU A 76 5.70 -24.71 -2.16
N GLU A 77 6.30 -24.70 -0.96
CA GLU A 77 5.95 -25.62 0.12
C GLU A 77 4.53 -25.42 0.66
N ILE A 78 3.84 -24.31 0.32
CA ILE A 78 2.43 -24.10 0.66
C ILE A 78 1.54 -25.21 0.08
N LYS A 79 1.93 -25.83 -1.05
CA LYS A 79 1.22 -26.97 -1.65
C LYS A 79 1.02 -28.12 -0.67
N GLU A 80 1.99 -28.36 0.21
CA GLU A 80 1.92 -29.44 1.19
C GLU A 80 0.80 -29.24 2.22
N ILE A 81 0.33 -28.01 2.44
CA ILE A 81 -0.81 -27.70 3.31
C ILE A 81 -2.12 -28.24 2.71
N PHE A 82 -2.18 -28.36 1.39
CA PHE A 82 -3.37 -28.77 0.65
C PHE A 82 -3.34 -30.22 0.14
N LYS A 83 -2.20 -30.94 0.29
CA LYS A 83 -1.94 -32.26 -0.30
C LYS A 83 -2.99 -33.32 0.02
N ASP A 84 -3.48 -33.35 1.27
CA ASP A 84 -4.43 -34.34 1.75
C ASP A 84 -5.88 -33.82 1.74
N ARG A 85 -6.13 -32.73 1.02
CA ARG A 85 -7.45 -32.09 0.91
C ARG A 85 -7.99 -32.23 -0.51
N PRO A 86 -9.31 -32.28 -0.70
CA PRO A 86 -9.90 -32.08 -2.02
C PRO A 86 -9.43 -30.76 -2.63
N MET A 87 -9.27 -30.76 -3.95
CA MET A 87 -8.94 -29.54 -4.69
C MET A 87 -9.96 -28.43 -4.37
N ILE A 88 -9.47 -27.30 -3.91
CA ILE A 88 -10.31 -26.13 -3.64
C ILE A 88 -10.62 -25.45 -4.97
N SER A 89 -11.90 -25.23 -5.24
CA SER A 89 -12.35 -24.44 -6.37
C SER A 89 -12.66 -23.01 -5.98
N ALA A 90 -12.41 -22.07 -6.89
CA ALA A 90 -12.87 -20.71 -6.71
C ALA A 90 -13.30 -20.07 -8.03
N ARG A 91 -14.23 -19.14 -7.95
CA ARG A 91 -14.67 -18.37 -9.10
C ARG A 91 -13.54 -17.53 -9.67
N VAL A 92 -12.73 -16.90 -8.77
CA VAL A 92 -11.59 -16.08 -9.16
C VAL A 92 -10.37 -16.41 -8.32
N GLY A 93 -9.22 -16.62 -8.95
CA GLY A 93 -7.90 -16.56 -8.35
C GLY A 93 -7.33 -15.14 -8.49
N TRP A 94 -7.06 -14.46 -7.38
CA TRP A 94 -6.57 -13.08 -7.37
C TRP A 94 -5.14 -13.02 -6.86
N VAL A 95 -4.19 -12.70 -7.72
CA VAL A 95 -2.76 -12.81 -7.45
C VAL A 95 -2.13 -11.43 -7.36
N TYR A 96 -1.52 -11.12 -6.23
CA TYR A 96 -0.77 -9.88 -6.01
C TYR A 96 0.74 -10.03 -6.25
N SER A 97 1.26 -11.25 -6.16
CA SER A 97 2.70 -11.50 -6.34
C SER A 97 2.97 -12.71 -7.24
N PRO A 98 3.87 -12.57 -8.22
CA PRO A 98 4.29 -13.68 -9.08
C PRO A 98 4.89 -14.88 -8.31
N ALA A 99 5.38 -14.67 -7.08
CA ALA A 99 5.93 -15.75 -6.25
C ALA A 99 4.95 -16.91 -6.01
N PHE A 100 3.63 -16.65 -6.16
CA PHE A 100 2.60 -17.67 -5.96
C PHE A 100 2.25 -18.49 -7.20
N ILE A 101 2.90 -18.23 -8.35
CA ILE A 101 2.58 -18.98 -9.60
C ILE A 101 2.65 -20.51 -9.42
N PRO A 102 3.65 -21.07 -8.68
CA PRO A 102 3.70 -22.50 -8.47
C PRO A 102 2.51 -23.07 -7.70
N LEU A 103 1.81 -22.22 -6.91
CA LEU A 103 0.69 -22.67 -6.08
C LEU A 103 -0.64 -22.72 -6.87
N LEU A 104 -0.77 -22.00 -7.98
CA LEU A 104 -2.04 -21.87 -8.71
C LEU A 104 -2.58 -23.21 -9.19
N GLU A 105 -1.73 -24.17 -9.55
CA GLU A 105 -2.15 -25.51 -10.00
C GLU A 105 -2.84 -26.34 -8.90
N THR A 106 -2.71 -25.94 -7.62
CA THR A 106 -3.35 -26.60 -6.48
C THR A 106 -4.83 -26.26 -6.37
N PHE A 107 -5.28 -25.27 -7.13
CA PHE A 107 -6.65 -24.74 -7.13
C PHE A 107 -7.27 -24.85 -8.52
N SER A 108 -8.61 -24.79 -8.56
CA SER A 108 -9.36 -24.68 -9.82
C SER A 108 -10.04 -23.31 -9.88
N PHE A 109 -9.74 -22.53 -10.91
CA PHE A 109 -10.28 -21.17 -11.09
C PHE A 109 -11.07 -21.05 -12.40
N ASN A 110 -12.16 -20.27 -12.37
CA ASN A 110 -12.84 -19.87 -13.61
C ASN A 110 -12.11 -18.69 -14.27
N LYS A 111 -11.45 -17.84 -13.47
CA LYS A 111 -10.63 -16.72 -13.95
C LYS A 111 -9.43 -16.50 -13.04
N VAL A 112 -8.33 -16.06 -13.61
CA VAL A 112 -7.12 -15.61 -12.90
C VAL A 112 -6.91 -14.12 -13.12
N VAL A 113 -6.81 -13.36 -12.04
CA VAL A 113 -6.52 -11.93 -12.01
C VAL A 113 -5.12 -11.72 -11.50
N TYR A 114 -4.30 -10.98 -12.24
CA TYR A 114 -3.06 -10.44 -11.71
C TYR A 114 -3.27 -8.96 -11.33
N ASP A 115 -3.26 -8.64 -10.03
CA ASP A 115 -3.32 -7.26 -9.54
C ASP A 115 -1.90 -6.76 -9.21
N CYS A 116 -1.23 -6.25 -10.24
CA CYS A 116 0.12 -5.71 -10.18
C CYS A 116 0.11 -4.33 -9.52
N MET A 117 0.30 -4.29 -8.21
CA MET A 117 0.29 -3.04 -7.46
C MET A 117 1.65 -2.36 -7.40
N ASP A 118 2.74 -3.12 -7.54
CA ASP A 118 4.13 -2.69 -7.52
C ASP A 118 4.96 -3.50 -8.53
N GLU A 119 6.12 -2.98 -8.96
CA GLU A 119 7.10 -3.73 -9.74
C GLU A 119 8.03 -4.51 -8.81
N LEU A 120 7.53 -5.64 -8.28
CA LEU A 120 8.19 -6.41 -7.22
C LEU A 120 9.58 -6.90 -7.60
N THR A 121 9.85 -7.10 -8.90
CA THR A 121 11.14 -7.54 -9.43
C THR A 121 12.26 -6.49 -9.24
N LEU A 122 11.91 -5.23 -9.00
CA LEU A 122 12.85 -4.12 -8.83
C LEU A 122 13.15 -3.80 -7.36
N PHE A 123 12.50 -4.46 -6.41
CA PHE A 123 12.77 -4.24 -4.98
C PHE A 123 14.11 -4.85 -4.58
N ARG A 124 14.82 -4.18 -3.67
CA ARG A 124 16.07 -4.68 -3.11
C ARG A 124 15.89 -6.07 -2.51
N GLY A 125 16.73 -7.01 -2.91
CA GLY A 125 16.68 -8.39 -2.44
C GLY A 125 15.54 -9.22 -3.05
N ALA A 126 14.89 -8.75 -4.12
CA ALA A 126 13.92 -9.55 -4.86
C ALA A 126 14.55 -10.84 -5.38
N ASN A 127 13.82 -11.97 -5.22
CA ASN A 127 14.27 -13.24 -5.77
C ASN A 127 14.37 -13.12 -7.31
N PRO A 128 15.51 -13.46 -7.96
CA PRO A 128 15.65 -13.41 -9.41
C PRO A 128 14.60 -14.23 -10.17
N GLU A 129 14.07 -15.31 -9.56
CA GLU A 129 13.03 -16.14 -10.13
C GLU A 129 11.70 -15.38 -10.36
N LEU A 130 11.46 -14.28 -9.62
CA LEU A 130 10.26 -13.46 -9.78
C LEU A 130 10.06 -12.94 -11.21
N VAL A 131 11.14 -12.69 -11.94
CA VAL A 131 11.06 -12.24 -13.35
C VAL A 131 10.43 -13.32 -14.24
N GLU A 132 10.84 -14.57 -14.05
CA GLU A 132 10.29 -15.69 -14.82
C GLU A 132 8.88 -16.05 -14.34
N HIS A 133 8.65 -16.04 -13.04
CA HIS A 133 7.33 -16.22 -12.44
C HIS A 133 6.33 -15.16 -12.93
N GLU A 134 6.75 -13.90 -13.09
CA GLU A 134 5.86 -12.86 -13.63
C GLU A 134 5.48 -13.13 -15.10
N LYS A 135 6.43 -13.59 -15.93
CA LYS A 135 6.12 -13.98 -17.32
C LYS A 135 5.10 -15.11 -17.36
N GLN A 136 5.28 -16.13 -16.50
CA GLN A 136 4.35 -17.25 -16.40
C GLN A 136 2.97 -16.77 -15.91
N LEU A 137 2.92 -15.92 -14.87
CA LEU A 137 1.67 -15.35 -14.37
C LEU A 137 0.94 -14.53 -15.44
N LEU A 138 1.67 -13.70 -16.19
CA LEU A 138 1.11 -12.94 -17.31
C LEU A 138 0.57 -13.85 -18.43
N SER A 139 1.15 -15.05 -18.63
CA SER A 139 0.67 -15.99 -19.65
C SER A 139 -0.63 -16.71 -19.27
N VAL A 140 -0.93 -16.84 -17.97
CA VAL A 140 -2.12 -17.54 -17.46
C VAL A 140 -3.19 -16.59 -16.91
N ALA A 141 -2.87 -15.33 -16.70
CA ALA A 141 -3.85 -14.34 -16.24
C ALA A 141 -4.86 -14.01 -17.34
N ASP A 142 -6.16 -14.06 -17.03
CA ASP A 142 -7.23 -13.62 -17.93
C ASP A 142 -7.29 -12.09 -18.02
N ILE A 143 -6.88 -11.41 -16.94
CA ILE A 143 -6.92 -9.96 -16.83
C ILE A 143 -5.83 -9.47 -15.87
N VAL A 144 -5.22 -8.35 -16.22
CA VAL A 144 -4.22 -7.67 -15.39
C VAL A 144 -4.76 -6.32 -14.94
N PHE A 145 -4.76 -6.07 -13.63
CA PHE A 145 -4.98 -4.77 -13.05
C PHE A 145 -3.65 -4.16 -12.63
N THR A 146 -3.49 -2.86 -12.75
CA THR A 146 -2.26 -2.18 -12.34
C THR A 146 -2.55 -1.07 -11.35
N GLY A 147 -1.72 -0.95 -10.32
CA GLY A 147 -1.85 0.01 -9.23
C GLY A 147 -1.42 1.44 -9.59
N GLY A 148 -0.89 1.66 -10.80
CA GLY A 148 -0.44 2.96 -11.28
C GLY A 148 -0.40 3.04 -12.79
N LYS A 149 -0.33 4.26 -13.32
CA LYS A 149 -0.33 4.50 -14.78
C LYS A 149 0.98 4.04 -15.41
N ARG A 150 2.10 4.21 -14.72
CA ARG A 150 3.40 3.75 -15.21
C ARG A 150 3.47 2.23 -15.30
N LEU A 151 2.93 1.52 -14.32
CA LEU A 151 2.76 0.06 -14.37
C LEU A 151 1.88 -0.35 -15.55
N TYR A 152 0.78 0.35 -15.76
CA TYR A 152 -0.12 0.09 -16.90
C TYR A 152 0.61 0.20 -18.24
N GLU A 153 1.38 1.26 -18.44
CA GLU A 153 2.17 1.47 -19.66
C GLU A 153 3.20 0.35 -19.90
N SER A 154 3.76 -0.20 -18.82
CA SER A 154 4.68 -1.35 -18.88
C SER A 154 3.94 -2.64 -19.22
N LYS A 155 2.93 -3.02 -18.44
CA LYS A 155 2.25 -4.32 -18.56
C LYS A 155 1.41 -4.42 -19.85
N LYS A 156 0.88 -3.30 -20.37
CA LYS A 156 0.15 -3.27 -21.65
C LYS A 156 1.01 -3.68 -22.86
N LYS A 157 2.33 -3.63 -22.76
CA LYS A 157 3.24 -4.08 -23.82
C LYS A 157 3.34 -5.60 -23.92
N VAL A 158 3.01 -6.31 -22.84
CA VAL A 158 3.22 -7.75 -22.69
C VAL A 158 1.95 -8.56 -22.43
N HIS A 159 0.81 -7.90 -22.18
CA HIS A 159 -0.47 -8.56 -21.98
C HIS A 159 -1.62 -7.81 -22.67
N GLY A 160 -2.55 -8.54 -23.32
CA GLY A 160 -3.62 -7.97 -24.13
C GLY A 160 -4.80 -7.36 -23.36
N ASN A 161 -5.04 -7.80 -22.13
CA ASN A 161 -6.18 -7.39 -21.30
C ASN A 161 -5.72 -6.74 -20.00
N VAL A 162 -5.24 -5.50 -20.09
CA VAL A 162 -4.69 -4.73 -18.95
C VAL A 162 -5.55 -3.52 -18.67
N HIS A 163 -5.86 -3.27 -17.41
CA HIS A 163 -6.64 -2.10 -16.96
C HIS A 163 -5.92 -1.38 -15.82
N CYS A 164 -5.90 -0.06 -15.91
CA CYS A 164 -5.29 0.81 -14.90
C CYS A 164 -6.32 1.15 -13.82
N PHE A 165 -6.01 0.76 -12.59
CA PHE A 165 -6.75 1.13 -11.38
C PHE A 165 -5.76 1.69 -10.35
N PRO A 166 -5.39 2.98 -10.44
CA PRO A 166 -4.50 3.60 -9.48
C PRO A 166 -5.03 3.50 -8.05
N SER A 167 -4.19 3.82 -7.10
CA SER A 167 -4.60 3.92 -5.70
C SER A 167 -5.79 4.85 -5.54
N SER A 168 -6.67 4.51 -4.61
CA SER A 168 -7.87 5.27 -4.25
C SER A 168 -7.85 5.60 -2.77
N VAL A 169 -8.87 6.24 -2.25
CA VAL A 169 -8.92 6.65 -0.85
C VAL A 169 -10.29 6.37 -0.21
N ASP A 170 -10.29 6.14 1.09
CA ASP A 170 -11.48 6.16 1.93
C ASP A 170 -11.69 7.60 2.42
N HIS A 171 -12.46 8.37 1.67
CA HIS A 171 -12.70 9.79 1.96
C HIS A 171 -13.29 10.01 3.35
N ALA A 172 -14.33 9.21 3.70
CA ALA A 172 -15.01 9.36 4.98
C ALA A 172 -14.06 9.09 6.16
N HIS A 173 -13.13 8.15 5.97
CA HIS A 173 -12.14 7.81 6.98
C HIS A 173 -11.16 8.97 7.22
N PHE A 174 -10.50 9.47 6.17
CA PHE A 174 -9.47 10.51 6.32
C PHE A 174 -10.07 11.90 6.59
N LYS A 175 -11.28 12.22 6.14
CA LYS A 175 -12.00 13.42 6.52
C LYS A 175 -12.29 13.55 8.02
N LYS A 176 -12.20 12.48 8.79
CA LYS A 176 -12.25 12.54 10.26
C LYS A 176 -11.17 13.46 10.85
N ALA A 177 -10.04 13.63 10.17
CA ALA A 177 -8.98 14.57 10.57
C ALA A 177 -9.45 16.03 10.64
N LEU A 178 -10.51 16.38 9.92
CA LEU A 178 -11.09 17.73 9.89
C LEU A 178 -12.12 17.97 11.01
N ASN A 179 -12.64 16.89 11.58
CA ASN A 179 -13.70 16.93 12.59
C ASN A 179 -13.09 16.99 14.01
N GLY A 180 -13.94 17.10 15.02
CA GLY A 180 -13.59 17.23 16.43
C GLY A 180 -13.00 15.96 17.08
N ILE A 181 -12.31 15.06 16.33
CA ILE A 181 -11.65 13.91 16.91
C ILE A 181 -10.48 14.33 17.82
N PRO A 182 -10.21 13.61 18.92
CA PRO A 182 -9.10 13.93 19.81
C PRO A 182 -7.75 13.77 19.10
N LEU A 183 -6.78 14.60 19.48
CA LEU A 183 -5.39 14.39 19.06
C LEU A 183 -4.82 13.14 19.72
N PRO A 184 -3.81 12.49 19.12
CA PRO A 184 -3.11 11.38 19.75
C PRO A 184 -2.32 11.87 20.97
N ASP A 185 -2.33 11.09 22.05
CA ASP A 185 -1.72 11.48 23.34
C ASP A 185 -0.18 11.44 23.28
N ASP A 186 0.39 10.69 22.36
CA ASP A 186 1.82 10.51 22.13
C ASP A 186 2.45 11.56 21.18
N MET A 187 1.63 12.44 20.56
CA MET A 187 2.12 13.57 19.75
C MET A 187 2.26 14.84 20.58
N ILE A 188 3.24 14.85 21.46
CA ILE A 188 3.52 15.96 22.39
C ILE A 188 4.36 17.09 21.76
N PHE A 189 4.71 16.99 20.48
CA PHE A 189 5.51 18.01 19.77
C PHE A 189 4.68 19.28 19.54
N ASN A 190 5.19 20.40 20.02
CA ASN A 190 4.51 21.68 19.93
C ASN A 190 5.22 22.70 19.01
N ASN A 191 6.30 22.29 18.35
CA ASN A 191 7.07 23.15 17.46
C ASN A 191 6.47 23.13 16.04
N PRO A 192 5.66 24.12 15.64
CA PRO A 192 5.16 24.21 14.29
C PRO A 192 6.26 24.70 13.30
N PRO A 193 6.19 24.30 12.04
CA PRO A 193 5.23 23.35 11.50
C PRO A 193 5.54 21.89 11.87
N VAL A 194 4.50 21.10 12.07
CA VAL A 194 4.59 19.64 12.17
C VAL A 194 4.48 19.06 10.76
N ILE A 195 5.57 18.45 10.29
CA ILE A 195 5.69 17.91 8.94
C ILE A 195 5.70 16.38 9.04
N GLY A 196 4.67 15.71 8.53
CA GLY A 196 4.45 14.31 8.81
C GLY A 196 4.40 13.40 7.59
N TYR A 197 4.85 12.15 7.80
CA TYR A 197 4.73 11.03 6.89
C TYR A 197 4.00 9.88 7.59
N CYS A 198 3.04 9.25 6.90
CA CYS A 198 2.38 8.03 7.35
C CYS A 198 2.58 6.92 6.33
N GLY A 199 3.24 5.82 6.68
CA GLY A 199 3.43 4.66 5.82
C GLY A 199 4.62 3.82 6.21
N VAL A 200 4.82 2.69 5.53
CA VAL A 200 6.00 1.85 5.74
C VAL A 200 7.27 2.67 5.51
N ILE A 201 8.20 2.57 6.43
CA ILE A 201 9.52 3.22 6.38
C ILE A 201 10.50 2.15 5.89
N ASP A 202 10.92 2.26 4.64
CA ASP A 202 11.79 1.29 3.97
C ASP A 202 12.78 1.99 3.03
N GLU A 203 13.48 1.21 2.19
CA GLU A 203 14.48 1.70 1.23
C GLU A 203 13.95 2.71 0.20
N ARG A 204 12.64 2.91 0.14
CA ARG A 204 12.02 3.91 -0.75
C ARG A 204 12.06 5.32 -0.16
N ILE A 205 12.36 5.49 1.12
CA ILE A 205 12.48 6.82 1.75
C ILE A 205 13.89 7.38 1.55
N ASP A 206 13.98 8.62 1.10
CA ASP A 206 15.24 9.36 1.03
C ASP A 206 15.63 9.90 2.41
N MET A 207 16.36 9.09 3.16
CA MET A 207 16.79 9.42 4.51
C MET A 207 17.77 10.59 4.53
N ASN A 208 18.60 10.75 3.48
CA ASN A 208 19.53 11.87 3.38
C ASN A 208 18.78 13.19 3.18
N LEU A 209 17.81 13.22 2.26
CA LEU A 209 16.95 14.39 2.05
C LEU A 209 16.24 14.78 3.35
N LEU A 210 15.69 13.80 4.07
CA LEU A 210 15.00 14.04 5.34
C LEU A 210 15.94 14.64 6.38
N GLU A 211 17.15 14.08 6.54
CA GLU A 211 18.14 14.56 7.51
C GLU A 211 18.64 15.98 7.18
N GLU A 212 18.98 16.24 5.91
CA GLU A 212 19.39 17.56 5.44
C GLU A 212 18.29 18.60 5.65
N THR A 213 17.04 18.24 5.30
CA THR A 213 15.90 19.15 5.49
C THR A 213 15.65 19.45 6.97
N ALA A 214 15.76 18.44 7.83
CA ALA A 214 15.61 18.64 9.27
C ALA A 214 16.67 19.58 9.85
N LYS A 215 17.91 19.52 9.34
CA LYS A 215 18.99 20.47 9.70
C LYS A 215 18.69 21.90 9.23
N LEU A 216 18.09 22.07 8.05
CA LEU A 216 17.70 23.39 7.52
C LEU A 216 16.49 24.01 8.22
N LEU A 217 15.64 23.17 8.83
CA LEU A 217 14.42 23.58 9.52
C LEU A 217 14.43 23.14 11.00
N PRO A 218 15.40 23.61 11.81
CA PRO A 218 15.58 23.13 13.19
C PRO A 218 14.40 23.47 14.12
N TYR A 219 13.54 24.41 13.72
CA TYR A 219 12.34 24.79 14.45
C TYR A 219 11.13 23.92 14.14
N ALA A 220 11.12 23.19 13.02
CA ALA A 220 10.02 22.30 12.62
C ALA A 220 10.16 20.91 13.28
N SER A 221 9.04 20.22 13.44
CA SER A 221 9.01 18.82 13.87
C SER A 221 8.73 17.90 12.70
N PHE A 222 9.63 16.97 12.41
CA PHE A 222 9.46 15.93 11.38
C PHE A 222 8.96 14.65 12.04
N VAL A 223 7.81 14.13 11.60
CA VAL A 223 7.14 12.99 12.24
C VAL A 223 6.97 11.85 11.24
N MET A 224 7.59 10.73 11.54
CA MET A 224 7.59 9.52 10.74
C MET A 224 6.72 8.44 11.41
N ILE A 225 5.57 8.09 10.81
CA ILE A 225 4.62 7.14 11.35
C ILE A 225 4.57 5.90 10.46
N GLY A 226 4.89 4.76 11.01
CA GLY A 226 4.82 3.47 10.33
C GLY A 226 5.86 2.48 10.82
N PRO A 227 5.70 1.21 10.42
CA PRO A 227 6.68 0.18 10.75
C PRO A 227 7.93 0.32 9.87
N LEU A 228 9.06 -0.13 10.40
CA LEU A 228 10.28 -0.34 9.63
C LEU A 228 10.16 -1.63 8.82
N ALA A 229 10.57 -1.61 7.56
CA ALA A 229 10.67 -2.79 6.72
C ALA A 229 11.94 -2.73 5.88
N LYS A 230 12.74 -3.81 5.91
CA LYS A 230 14.01 -3.94 5.17
C LYS A 230 15.07 -2.86 5.48
N VAL A 231 14.85 -2.07 6.50
CA VAL A 231 15.80 -1.09 7.06
C VAL A 231 15.88 -1.28 8.56
N SER A 232 17.04 -0.94 9.12
CA SER A 232 17.31 -0.97 10.56
C SER A 232 17.26 0.43 11.16
N GLU A 233 17.30 0.55 12.47
CA GLU A 233 17.37 1.85 13.16
C GLU A 233 18.64 2.64 12.79
N ASP A 234 19.71 1.94 12.41
CA ASP A 234 20.98 2.58 11.99
C ASP A 234 20.86 3.27 10.62
N ASP A 235 19.93 2.82 9.78
CA ASP A 235 19.67 3.38 8.45
C ASP A 235 18.78 4.64 8.50
N LEU A 236 18.19 4.95 9.66
CA LEU A 236 17.24 6.05 9.81
C LEU A 236 17.93 7.41 9.81
N ALA A 237 17.27 8.41 9.23
CA ALA A 237 17.67 9.81 9.31
C ALA A 237 17.73 10.27 10.78
N LYS A 238 18.80 10.96 11.15
CA LYS A 238 19.07 11.37 12.53
C LYS A 238 18.91 12.89 12.68
N GLY A 239 18.21 13.30 13.73
CA GLY A 239 18.01 14.71 14.05
C GLY A 239 17.18 14.87 15.32
N ASN A 240 17.48 15.92 16.11
CA ASN A 240 16.75 16.20 17.36
C ASN A 240 15.27 16.54 17.14
N ASN A 241 14.91 16.88 15.91
CA ASN A 241 13.56 17.24 15.48
C ASN A 241 12.93 16.20 14.52
N ILE A 242 13.52 15.01 14.42
CA ILE A 242 12.95 13.87 13.69
C ILE A 242 12.43 12.86 14.71
N HIS A 243 11.15 12.50 14.58
CA HIS A 243 10.45 11.66 15.55
C HIS A 243 9.84 10.45 14.86
N TYR A 244 10.27 9.25 15.24
CA TYR A 244 9.75 7.98 14.74
C TYR A 244 8.71 7.44 15.73
N MET A 245 7.43 7.37 15.30
CA MET A 245 6.29 7.03 16.15
C MET A 245 5.90 5.57 16.12
N GLY A 246 6.60 4.75 15.31
CA GLY A 246 6.25 3.36 15.09
C GLY A 246 4.94 3.17 14.32
N MET A 247 4.50 1.91 14.25
CA MET A 247 3.26 1.54 13.58
C MET A 247 2.04 2.05 14.35
N LYS A 248 1.06 2.57 13.61
CA LYS A 248 -0.27 2.93 14.12
C LYS A 248 -1.33 2.20 13.32
N SER A 249 -2.46 1.91 13.94
CA SER A 249 -3.58 1.29 13.26
C SER A 249 -4.18 2.24 12.20
N TYR A 250 -4.80 1.66 11.19
CA TYR A 250 -5.47 2.45 10.15
C TYR A 250 -6.52 3.40 10.73
N GLU A 251 -7.25 2.94 11.73
CA GLU A 251 -8.29 3.70 12.43
C GLU A 251 -7.75 4.93 13.14
N GLU A 252 -6.51 4.90 13.60
CA GLU A 252 -5.87 6.01 14.32
C GLU A 252 -5.29 7.07 13.39
N LEU A 253 -4.92 6.71 12.14
CA LEU A 253 -4.22 7.62 11.22
C LEU A 253 -4.87 9.01 11.08
N PRO A 254 -6.21 9.18 11.03
CA PRO A 254 -6.83 10.51 10.97
C PRO A 254 -6.49 11.41 12.17
N ARG A 255 -6.27 10.83 13.37
CA ARG A 255 -5.90 11.60 14.58
C ARG A 255 -4.49 12.20 14.42
N TYR A 256 -3.57 11.42 13.86
CA TYR A 256 -2.20 11.87 13.58
C TYR A 256 -2.16 12.89 12.46
N LEU A 257 -2.87 12.63 11.35
CA LEU A 257 -3.00 13.57 10.24
C LEU A 257 -3.61 14.92 10.69
N LYS A 258 -4.53 14.90 11.65
CA LYS A 258 -5.08 16.15 12.23
C LYS A 258 -3.99 17.06 12.77
N LYS A 259 -2.94 16.50 13.39
CA LYS A 259 -1.83 17.27 13.97
C LYS A 259 -0.84 17.78 12.92
N PHE A 260 -0.76 17.18 11.74
CA PHE A 260 0.15 17.66 10.70
C PHE A 260 -0.26 19.03 10.17
N ASP A 261 0.68 19.94 10.05
CA ASP A 261 0.53 21.19 9.31
C ASP A 261 0.82 20.95 7.83
N ILE A 262 1.78 20.07 7.53
CA ILE A 262 2.22 19.69 6.18
C ILE A 262 2.39 18.17 6.14
N ALA A 263 1.93 17.53 5.10
CA ALA A 263 2.22 16.13 4.82
C ALA A 263 3.39 16.03 3.83
N MET A 264 4.28 15.05 4.03
CA MET A 264 5.43 14.85 3.14
C MET A 264 5.47 13.45 2.55
N MET A 265 6.05 13.35 1.36
CA MET A 265 6.37 12.10 0.67
C MET A 265 7.83 12.17 0.18
N PRO A 266 8.82 11.96 1.06
CA PRO A 266 10.24 12.10 0.76
C PRO A 266 10.79 10.79 0.17
N PHE A 267 10.26 10.37 -1.00
CA PHE A 267 10.71 9.15 -1.65
C PHE A 267 12.05 9.35 -2.36
N ALA A 268 12.94 8.38 -2.26
CA ALA A 268 14.12 8.29 -3.09
C ALA A 268 13.70 8.07 -4.55
N ILE A 269 14.38 8.70 -5.48
CA ILE A 269 14.11 8.53 -6.91
C ILE A 269 15.06 7.48 -7.47
N ASN A 270 14.54 6.27 -7.63
CA ASN A 270 15.28 5.10 -8.11
C ASN A 270 14.35 4.18 -8.95
N GLU A 271 14.87 3.06 -9.44
CA GLU A 271 14.09 2.15 -10.28
C GLU A 271 12.83 1.61 -9.60
N ALA A 272 12.89 1.27 -8.32
CA ALA A 272 11.74 0.75 -7.57
C ALA A 272 10.64 1.82 -7.41
N THR A 273 11.03 3.07 -7.09
CA THR A 273 10.08 4.16 -6.90
C THR A 273 9.55 4.76 -8.22
N HIS A 274 10.16 4.39 -9.35
CA HIS A 274 9.70 4.83 -10.68
C HIS A 274 8.28 4.35 -11.03
N PHE A 275 7.85 3.24 -10.44
CA PHE A 275 6.57 2.59 -10.73
C PHE A 275 5.53 2.77 -9.62
N ILE A 276 5.87 3.43 -8.50
CA ILE A 276 4.91 3.60 -7.41
C ILE A 276 3.85 4.67 -7.73
N SER A 277 2.63 4.42 -7.25
CA SER A 277 1.53 5.39 -7.23
C SER A 277 1.06 5.53 -5.78
N PRO A 278 1.64 6.48 -5.01
CA PRO A 278 1.45 6.52 -3.57
C PRO A 278 0.01 6.83 -3.17
N THR A 279 -0.65 5.89 -2.48
CA THR A 279 -1.98 6.08 -1.88
C THR A 279 -2.03 7.31 -0.96
N LYS A 280 -0.92 7.61 -0.31
CA LYS A 280 -0.72 8.72 0.62
C LYS A 280 -1.07 10.08 0.03
N THR A 281 -0.87 10.28 -1.26
CA THR A 281 -1.24 11.52 -1.94
C THR A 281 -2.73 11.83 -1.74
N LEU A 282 -3.58 10.83 -1.98
CA LEU A 282 -5.03 10.97 -1.85
C LEU A 282 -5.50 10.99 -0.39
N GLU A 283 -4.83 10.23 0.49
CA GLU A 283 -5.09 10.23 1.92
C GLU A 283 -4.84 11.61 2.54
N TYR A 284 -3.73 12.25 2.16
CA TYR A 284 -3.38 13.60 2.62
C TYR A 284 -4.31 14.66 2.02
N MET A 285 -4.71 14.51 0.75
CA MET A 285 -5.71 15.39 0.14
C MET A 285 -7.05 15.28 0.86
N ALA A 286 -7.51 14.06 1.19
CA ALA A 286 -8.77 13.84 1.91
C ALA A 286 -8.74 14.41 3.34
N ALA A 287 -7.56 14.54 3.94
CA ALA A 287 -7.35 15.23 5.22
C ALA A 287 -7.04 16.74 5.05
N TYR A 288 -7.13 17.28 3.84
CA TYR A 288 -6.81 18.66 3.47
C TYR A 288 -5.45 19.15 3.99
N LYS A 289 -4.43 18.30 3.88
CA LYS A 289 -3.05 18.64 4.24
C LYS A 289 -2.28 19.10 3.02
N PRO A 290 -1.62 20.29 3.06
CA PRO A 290 -0.64 20.65 2.05
C PRO A 290 0.40 19.55 1.90
N ILE A 291 0.80 19.23 0.67
CA ILE A 291 1.66 18.08 0.37
C ILE A 291 2.96 18.54 -0.26
N ILE A 292 4.09 18.06 0.28
CA ILE A 292 5.42 18.18 -0.33
C ILE A 292 5.87 16.77 -0.75
N SER A 293 6.30 16.60 -2.00
CA SER A 293 6.73 15.31 -2.54
C SER A 293 7.99 15.46 -3.38
N THR A 294 8.87 14.49 -3.30
CA THR A 294 9.88 14.27 -4.34
C THR A 294 9.21 13.96 -5.68
N PRO A 295 9.91 14.08 -6.83
CA PRO A 295 9.29 13.99 -8.15
C PRO A 295 8.96 12.55 -8.56
N VAL A 296 8.18 11.83 -7.75
CA VAL A 296 7.60 10.52 -8.11
C VAL A 296 6.78 10.68 -9.37
N TYR A 297 7.00 9.81 -10.36
CA TYR A 297 6.47 9.97 -11.72
C TYR A 297 4.95 10.17 -11.77
N ASP A 298 4.17 9.29 -11.13
CA ASP A 298 2.70 9.38 -11.14
C ASP A 298 2.21 10.59 -10.31
N VAL A 299 2.96 11.04 -9.29
CA VAL A 299 2.63 12.25 -8.52
C VAL A 299 2.83 13.51 -9.36
N VAL A 300 3.97 13.60 -10.07
CA VAL A 300 4.25 14.74 -10.97
C VAL A 300 3.21 14.81 -12.08
N ARG A 301 2.91 13.69 -12.71
CA ARG A 301 1.99 13.58 -13.85
C ARG A 301 0.55 13.98 -13.48
N ASP A 302 0.06 13.53 -12.33
CA ASP A 302 -1.35 13.64 -11.99
C ASP A 302 -1.65 14.77 -10.99
N TYR A 303 -0.67 15.17 -10.16
CA TYR A 303 -0.92 16.03 -9.00
C TYR A 303 0.01 17.23 -8.87
N SER A 304 0.93 17.48 -9.84
CA SER A 304 1.86 18.63 -9.78
C SER A 304 1.16 20.01 -9.70
N HIS A 305 -0.10 20.10 -10.09
CA HIS A 305 -0.90 21.31 -9.99
C HIS A 305 -1.39 21.63 -8.57
N CYS A 306 -1.29 20.67 -7.63
CA CYS A 306 -1.76 20.81 -6.25
C CYS A 306 -0.84 20.20 -5.19
N VAL A 307 0.32 19.64 -5.60
CA VAL A 307 1.37 19.11 -4.74
C VAL A 307 2.67 19.88 -4.98
N HIS A 308 3.35 20.28 -3.92
CA HIS A 308 4.66 20.93 -4.03
C HIS A 308 5.72 19.87 -4.37
N ILE A 309 6.21 19.90 -5.60
CA ILE A 309 7.25 18.99 -6.07
C ILE A 309 8.63 19.59 -5.77
N ILE A 310 9.47 18.80 -5.12
CA ILE A 310 10.81 19.20 -4.67
C ILE A 310 11.85 18.17 -5.11
N SER A 311 13.11 18.60 -5.24
CA SER A 311 14.22 17.70 -5.56
C SER A 311 15.39 17.83 -4.57
N THR A 312 15.45 18.89 -3.79
CA THR A 312 16.51 19.16 -2.83
C THR A 312 15.96 19.59 -1.48
N SER A 313 16.79 19.52 -0.45
CA SER A 313 16.47 20.05 0.89
C SER A 313 16.16 21.57 0.88
N TRP A 314 16.78 22.33 -0.01
CA TRP A 314 16.49 23.75 -0.22
C TRP A 314 15.11 23.98 -0.87
N ASP A 315 14.74 23.17 -1.86
CA ASP A 315 13.38 23.22 -2.44
C ASP A 315 12.35 22.90 -1.38
N PHE A 316 12.64 21.91 -0.52
CA PHE A 316 11.76 21.52 0.58
C PHE A 316 11.56 22.69 1.55
N GLN A 317 12.64 23.35 1.98
CA GLN A 317 12.57 24.54 2.84
C GLN A 317 11.73 25.65 2.20
N ASN A 318 11.95 25.92 0.90
CA ASN A 318 11.18 26.92 0.18
C ASN A 318 9.69 26.58 0.10
N ALA A 319 9.35 25.30 -0.10
CA ALA A 319 7.97 24.82 -0.09
C ALA A 319 7.33 25.01 1.29
N VAL A 320 8.03 24.66 2.38
CA VAL A 320 7.55 24.89 3.76
C VAL A 320 7.29 26.38 3.99
N ASN A 321 8.22 27.25 3.62
CA ASN A 321 8.07 28.70 3.77
C ASN A 321 6.86 29.24 2.97
N SER A 322 6.69 28.76 1.74
CA SER A 322 5.55 29.14 0.89
C SER A 322 4.23 28.69 1.49
N ILE A 323 4.13 27.44 1.96
CA ILE A 323 2.90 26.90 2.57
C ILE A 323 2.56 27.66 3.86
N THR A 324 3.55 27.94 4.70
CA THR A 324 3.31 28.64 5.98
C THR A 324 2.95 30.11 5.80
N ALA A 325 3.47 30.76 4.75
CA ALA A 325 3.12 32.12 4.38
C ALA A 325 1.76 32.23 3.66
N ASN A 326 1.36 31.17 2.94
CA ASN A 326 0.12 31.16 2.15
C ASN A 326 -1.10 30.93 3.05
N LYS A 327 -2.01 31.89 3.04
CA LYS A 327 -3.29 31.82 3.77
C LYS A 327 -4.45 31.32 2.92
N ASP A 328 -4.26 31.14 1.59
CA ASP A 328 -5.30 30.68 0.68
C ASP A 328 -5.44 29.16 0.71
N LYS A 329 -6.12 28.69 1.73
CA LYS A 329 -6.49 27.27 1.86
C LYS A 329 -7.67 26.88 0.96
N GLU A 330 -8.49 27.83 0.53
CA GLU A 330 -9.70 27.56 -0.25
C GLU A 330 -9.36 27.01 -1.62
N THR A 331 -8.42 27.64 -2.34
CA THR A 331 -7.98 27.15 -3.65
C THR A 331 -7.35 25.76 -3.56
N MET A 332 -6.56 25.48 -2.51
CA MET A 332 -6.01 24.14 -2.28
C MET A 332 -7.12 23.11 -2.08
N ILE A 333 -8.10 23.39 -1.24
CA ILE A 333 -9.24 22.49 -0.96
C ILE A 333 -10.02 22.21 -2.24
N LEU A 334 -10.34 23.24 -3.03
CA LEU A 334 -11.04 23.09 -4.30
C LEU A 334 -10.30 22.18 -5.29
N ASN A 335 -8.97 22.30 -5.36
CA ASN A 335 -8.15 21.43 -6.21
C ASN A 335 -8.15 19.99 -5.69
N PHE A 336 -8.05 19.79 -4.38
CA PHE A 336 -8.12 18.46 -3.78
C PHE A 336 -9.48 17.80 -4.00
N ASP A 337 -10.57 18.53 -3.78
CA ASP A 337 -11.92 18.00 -3.98
C ASP A 337 -12.14 17.54 -5.42
N LYS A 338 -11.64 18.29 -6.43
CA LYS A 338 -11.69 17.87 -7.83
C LYS A 338 -10.94 16.56 -8.09
N VAL A 339 -9.76 16.38 -7.49
CA VAL A 339 -8.99 15.14 -7.62
C VAL A 339 -9.73 13.98 -6.95
N LEU A 340 -10.39 14.26 -5.83
CA LEU A 340 -11.03 13.25 -5.00
C LEU A 340 -12.40 12.77 -5.55
N GLU A 341 -13.07 13.52 -6.42
CA GLU A 341 -14.40 13.19 -6.94
C GLU A 341 -14.52 11.75 -7.46
N ASP A 342 -13.50 11.25 -8.18
CA ASP A 342 -13.53 9.94 -8.83
C ASP A 342 -12.60 8.90 -8.19
N THR A 343 -12.05 9.16 -7.01
CA THR A 343 -10.98 8.36 -6.41
C THR A 343 -11.39 7.59 -5.15
N SER A 344 -12.59 7.02 -5.10
CA SER A 344 -13.00 6.18 -3.97
C SER A 344 -12.72 4.69 -4.20
N TRP A 345 -12.35 3.96 -3.15
CA TRP A 345 -12.19 2.50 -3.22
C TRP A 345 -13.48 1.78 -3.63
N ASP A 346 -14.65 2.28 -3.24
CA ASP A 346 -15.92 1.69 -3.63
C ASP A 346 -16.15 1.80 -5.15
N SER A 347 -15.87 2.97 -5.74
CA SER A 347 -15.93 3.17 -7.19
C SER A 347 -14.91 2.31 -7.93
N THR A 348 -13.68 2.24 -7.41
CA THR A 348 -12.60 1.43 -8.01
C THR A 348 -12.97 -0.04 -8.02
N VAL A 349 -13.39 -0.61 -6.89
CA VAL A 349 -13.79 -2.02 -6.79
C VAL A 349 -14.98 -2.31 -7.69
N LYS A 350 -15.98 -1.42 -7.73
CA LYS A 350 -17.12 -1.58 -8.65
C LYS A 350 -16.65 -1.70 -10.12
N LYS A 351 -15.79 -0.78 -10.57
CA LYS A 351 -15.24 -0.80 -11.94
C LYS A 351 -14.38 -2.06 -12.21
N MET A 352 -13.62 -2.54 -11.21
CA MET A 352 -12.85 -3.79 -11.33
C MET A 352 -13.78 -5.01 -11.50
N LEU A 353 -14.83 -5.10 -10.69
CA LEU A 353 -15.82 -6.19 -10.77
C LEU A 353 -16.57 -6.18 -12.10
N GLU A 354 -16.91 -5.01 -12.66
CA GLU A 354 -17.51 -4.89 -14.00
C GLU A 354 -16.60 -5.48 -15.09
N LYS A 355 -15.27 -5.30 -14.98
CA LYS A 355 -14.29 -5.93 -15.91
C LYS A 355 -14.25 -7.45 -15.79
N LEU A 356 -14.57 -7.98 -14.63
CA LEU A 356 -14.61 -9.41 -14.37
C LEU A 356 -15.95 -10.06 -14.78
N ASN A 357 -16.99 -9.28 -15.11
CA ASN A 357 -18.37 -9.75 -15.23
C ASN A 357 -18.82 -10.50 -13.96
N TYR A 358 -18.53 -9.88 -12.82
CA TYR A 358 -18.69 -10.49 -11.49
C TYR A 358 -20.02 -10.08 -10.84
#